data_1c368dbbec55c708ab388e68ec297d75
#
_entry.id   1c368dbbec55c708ab388e68ec297d75
#
_cell.length_a   1.000
_cell.length_b   1.000
_cell.length_c   1.000
_cell.angle_alpha   90.00
_cell.angle_beta   90.00
_cell.angle_gamma   90.00
#
_symmetry.space_group_name_H-M   'P 1'
#
loop_
_entity.id
_entity.type
_entity.pdbx_description
1 polymer ?
#
loop_
_entity_poly.entity_id
_entity_poly.type
_entity_poly.pdbx_seq_one_letter_code
_entity_poly.pdbx_strand_id
1 'polypeptide(L)'
;MSDLLNSSLQRAREALACRDLPGAYLAAQGALRVNPRSAQTHALLGIVLSELNDLSSGEWHFRRALELDAPQASWLANLAINLIRQGRADEAGPCFERADALAPGNVQVLAQWSKLHEMQGDLRKAGELLDRAAAVSSARDVEMLRVSYLIRSGQHAQALSLLERSADLNGSAQLERGRLYDRLGRHRDAWRDWVEGKSKLARAGGAEYQSQVVETLVARMKQFFVRSNVELLPRATLRGDTAQPVFILGLPRSGTTLVEQILASHSAVRAGGELTFVGEWSQFVQRLCPDAAPFPENLARMWSADYRHVANLLRDYYFSRAEARGLLRPGAVFFTDKMPFNELWLPLVCMAFPNAKIVRVVRHPLDVCVSMLSHELTHGFNCGYRIETIVQHLCAMFDLSQHYRRELDLQEVTIRYEDLVRQPEQRVRQLLDHLQLPFEAACLSFHEQRRYPATPSYAQVSETLNERSVGRHRHYLQQLAPHMMQLAPWLTASGYAAERSDD
;
A
#
# COMPACT_ATOMS: atom_id res chain seq x y z
N MET A 1 27.93 -15.33 27.44
CA MET A 1 27.65 -15.14 25.98
C MET A 1 26.28 -15.68 25.59
N SER A 2 25.87 -16.85 26.03
CA SER A 2 24.52 -17.40 25.78
C SER A 2 23.39 -16.50 26.31
N ASP A 3 23.50 -15.99 27.52
CA ASP A 3 22.47 -15.18 28.16
C ASP A 3 22.27 -13.82 27.46
N LEU A 4 23.34 -13.20 26.99
CA LEU A 4 23.29 -11.96 26.21
C LEU A 4 22.63 -12.19 24.84
N LEU A 5 22.92 -13.30 24.19
CA LEU A 5 22.28 -13.66 22.94
C LEU A 5 20.78 -13.87 23.14
N ASN A 6 20.39 -14.69 24.13
CA ASN A 6 18.99 -14.97 24.44
C ASN A 6 18.21 -13.71 24.82
N SER A 7 18.79 -12.85 25.65
CA SER A 7 18.19 -11.55 26.02
C SER A 7 17.98 -10.63 24.81
N SER A 8 18.94 -10.57 23.89
CA SER A 8 18.82 -9.77 22.67
C SER A 8 17.77 -10.32 21.70
N LEU A 9 17.70 -11.64 21.55
CA LEU A 9 16.67 -12.32 20.76
C LEU A 9 15.28 -12.10 21.34
N GLN A 10 15.15 -12.18 22.67
CA GLN A 10 13.88 -11.95 23.34
C GLN A 10 13.39 -10.52 23.14
N ARG A 11 14.26 -9.52 23.34
CA ARG A 11 13.94 -8.11 23.08
C ARG A 11 13.52 -7.86 21.63
N ALA A 12 14.20 -8.51 20.67
CA ALA A 12 13.85 -8.37 19.26
C ALA A 12 12.47 -8.97 18.95
N ARG A 13 12.11 -10.11 19.57
CA ARG A 13 10.75 -10.70 19.43
C ARG A 13 9.67 -9.84 20.07
N GLU A 14 9.92 -9.28 21.25
CA GLU A 14 8.99 -8.39 21.95
C GLU A 14 8.75 -7.10 21.14
N ALA A 15 9.83 -6.47 20.64
CA ALA A 15 9.72 -5.30 19.78
C ALA A 15 8.94 -5.61 18.49
N LEU A 16 9.20 -6.78 17.87
CA LEU A 16 8.46 -7.21 16.68
C LEU A 16 6.97 -7.43 16.98
N ALA A 17 6.64 -8.03 18.12
CA ALA A 17 5.26 -8.23 18.58
C ALA A 17 4.53 -6.90 18.82
N CYS A 18 5.25 -5.88 19.32
CA CYS A 18 4.75 -4.51 19.51
C CYS A 18 4.79 -3.67 18.23
N ARG A 19 5.19 -4.23 17.08
CA ARG A 19 5.41 -3.53 15.79
C ARG A 19 6.47 -2.41 15.84
N ASP A 20 7.34 -2.42 16.83
CA ASP A 20 8.53 -1.57 16.86
C ASP A 20 9.63 -2.19 15.98
N LEU A 21 9.49 -2.02 14.67
CA LEU A 21 10.43 -2.61 13.69
C LEU A 21 11.86 -2.05 13.82
N PRO A 22 12.09 -0.74 14.06
CA PRO A 22 13.43 -0.23 14.31
C PRO A 22 14.07 -0.83 15.57
N GLY A 23 13.33 -0.93 16.68
CA GLY A 23 13.80 -1.56 17.92
C GLY A 23 14.09 -3.04 17.72
N ALA A 24 13.23 -3.77 17.01
CA ALA A 24 13.44 -5.16 16.66
C ALA A 24 14.73 -5.37 15.83
N TYR A 25 14.98 -4.50 14.86
CA TYR A 25 16.17 -4.54 14.01
C TYR A 25 17.43 -4.32 14.82
N LEU A 26 17.47 -3.27 15.66
CA LEU A 26 18.63 -2.96 16.50
C LEU A 26 18.93 -4.09 17.51
N ALA A 27 17.90 -4.66 18.13
CA ALA A 27 18.06 -5.76 19.06
C ALA A 27 18.56 -7.04 18.36
N ALA A 28 18.03 -7.37 17.18
CA ALA A 28 18.48 -8.51 16.38
C ALA A 28 19.90 -8.33 15.85
N GLN A 29 20.29 -7.10 15.45
CA GLN A 29 21.69 -6.80 15.13
C GLN A 29 22.61 -6.97 16.34
N GLY A 30 22.16 -6.56 17.53
CA GLY A 30 22.87 -6.79 18.78
C GLY A 30 23.13 -8.29 19.01
N ALA A 31 22.13 -9.13 18.80
CA ALA A 31 22.26 -10.59 18.88
C ALA A 31 23.26 -11.15 17.84
N LEU A 32 23.25 -10.61 16.61
CA LEU A 32 24.18 -11.02 15.56
C LEU A 32 25.65 -10.68 15.90
N ARG A 33 25.90 -9.54 16.55
CA ARG A 33 27.25 -9.18 17.02
C ARG A 33 27.77 -10.13 18.10
N VAL A 34 26.87 -10.65 18.95
CA VAL A 34 27.22 -11.64 19.99
C VAL A 34 27.53 -12.98 19.37
N ASN A 35 26.73 -13.44 18.40
CA ASN A 35 26.96 -14.69 17.68
C ASN A 35 26.60 -14.54 16.19
N PRO A 36 27.59 -14.26 15.32
CA PRO A 36 27.39 -14.12 13.88
C PRO A 36 26.95 -15.42 13.16
N ARG A 37 27.04 -16.56 13.82
CA ARG A 37 26.63 -17.87 13.27
C ARG A 37 25.34 -18.40 13.89
N SER A 38 24.58 -17.57 14.57
CA SER A 38 23.28 -17.97 15.14
C SER A 38 22.21 -18.02 14.04
N ALA A 39 21.80 -19.22 13.64
CA ALA A 39 20.73 -19.44 12.68
C ALA A 39 19.42 -18.77 13.11
N GLN A 40 19.08 -18.84 14.40
CA GLN A 40 17.88 -18.17 14.95
C GLN A 40 17.93 -16.64 14.80
N THR A 41 19.13 -16.04 14.99
CA THR A 41 19.30 -14.59 14.79
C THR A 41 19.11 -14.21 13.33
N HIS A 42 19.68 -14.99 12.41
CA HIS A 42 19.49 -14.79 10.99
C HIS A 42 18.02 -14.93 10.59
N ALA A 43 17.32 -15.97 11.06
CA ALA A 43 15.89 -16.14 10.78
C ALA A 43 15.05 -14.95 11.29
N LEU A 44 15.34 -14.44 12.49
CA LEU A 44 14.65 -13.28 13.06
C LEU A 44 14.94 -11.99 12.27
N LEU A 45 16.21 -11.77 11.87
CA LEU A 45 16.56 -10.65 10.98
C LEU A 45 15.86 -10.76 9.63
N GLY A 46 15.72 -11.96 9.09
CA GLY A 46 14.96 -12.21 7.87
C GLY A 46 13.51 -11.73 8.00
N ILE A 47 12.86 -12.01 9.13
CA ILE A 47 11.49 -11.54 9.41
C ILE A 47 11.47 -10.01 9.53
N VAL A 48 12.32 -9.43 10.37
CA VAL A 48 12.33 -7.98 10.64
C VAL A 48 12.61 -7.18 9.36
N LEU A 49 13.58 -7.59 8.55
CA LEU A 49 13.92 -6.94 7.29
C LEU A 49 12.79 -7.07 6.26
N SER A 50 12.13 -8.24 6.23
CA SER A 50 10.94 -8.41 5.39
C SER A 50 9.82 -7.46 5.80
N GLU A 51 9.56 -7.27 7.10
CA GLU A 51 8.57 -6.30 7.59
C GLU A 51 8.97 -4.85 7.29
N LEU A 52 10.26 -4.53 7.35
CA LEU A 52 10.82 -3.25 6.90
C LEU A 52 10.81 -3.08 5.37
N ASN A 53 10.31 -4.09 4.64
CA ASN A 53 10.25 -4.15 3.19
C ASN A 53 11.63 -4.16 2.50
N ASP A 54 12.68 -4.52 3.23
CA ASP A 54 13.99 -4.88 2.66
C ASP A 54 14.03 -6.39 2.37
N LEU A 55 13.33 -6.77 1.29
CA LEU A 55 13.06 -8.16 0.97
C LEU A 55 14.34 -8.91 0.58
N SER A 56 15.27 -8.25 -0.11
CA SER A 56 16.52 -8.86 -0.57
C SER A 56 17.44 -9.21 0.60
N SER A 57 17.62 -8.29 1.56
CA SER A 57 18.38 -8.56 2.77
C SER A 57 17.68 -9.62 3.65
N GLY A 58 16.32 -9.55 3.72
CA GLY A 58 15.53 -10.56 4.41
C GLY A 58 15.73 -11.96 3.86
N GLU A 59 15.71 -12.12 2.52
CA GLU A 59 15.98 -13.39 1.85
C GLU A 59 17.39 -13.92 2.17
N TRP A 60 18.41 -13.05 2.07
CA TRP A 60 19.78 -13.44 2.38
C TRP A 60 19.88 -14.00 3.80
N HIS A 61 19.24 -13.35 4.75
CA HIS A 61 19.24 -13.80 6.14
C HIS A 61 18.48 -15.14 6.32
N PHE A 62 17.35 -15.36 5.66
CA PHE A 62 16.67 -16.66 5.71
C PHE A 62 17.51 -17.79 5.12
N ARG A 63 18.13 -17.56 3.95
CA ARG A 63 19.02 -18.56 3.32
C ARG A 63 20.20 -18.85 4.23
N ARG A 64 20.76 -17.82 4.88
CA ARG A 64 21.87 -17.98 5.82
C ARG A 64 21.47 -18.79 7.05
N ALA A 65 20.26 -18.62 7.58
CA ALA A 65 19.75 -19.45 8.67
C ALA A 65 19.67 -20.93 8.27
N LEU A 66 19.19 -21.23 7.06
CA LEU A 66 19.06 -22.58 6.52
C LEU A 66 20.40 -23.24 6.19
N GLU A 67 21.49 -22.47 6.00
CA GLU A 67 22.85 -22.98 5.83
C GLU A 67 23.54 -23.29 7.18
N LEU A 68 23.15 -22.56 8.24
CA LEU A 68 23.85 -22.62 9.53
C LEU A 68 23.33 -23.72 10.45
N ASP A 69 22.09 -24.15 10.28
CA ASP A 69 21.46 -25.14 11.14
C ASP A 69 20.45 -25.99 10.34
N ALA A 70 19.97 -27.07 10.94
CA ALA A 70 18.93 -27.91 10.35
C ALA A 70 17.70 -27.12 9.97
N PRO A 71 17.14 -27.29 8.76
CA PRO A 71 16.00 -26.53 8.29
C PRO A 71 14.81 -26.67 9.24
N GLN A 72 14.18 -25.54 9.58
CA GLN A 72 12.93 -25.50 10.32
C GLN A 72 11.80 -25.12 9.38
N ALA A 73 10.62 -25.72 9.57
CA ALA A 73 9.42 -25.46 8.74
C ALA A 73 9.06 -23.97 8.73
N SER A 74 9.15 -23.28 9.88
CA SER A 74 8.88 -21.86 10.00
C SER A 74 9.84 -20.97 9.18
N TRP A 75 11.14 -21.33 9.11
CA TRP A 75 12.12 -20.57 8.33
C TRP A 75 11.87 -20.71 6.83
N LEU A 76 11.55 -21.91 6.38
CA LEU A 76 11.19 -22.18 4.98
C LEU A 76 9.87 -21.45 4.59
N ALA A 77 8.88 -21.48 5.47
CA ALA A 77 7.62 -20.77 5.23
C ALA A 77 7.82 -19.24 5.15
N ASN A 78 8.66 -18.66 6.04
CA ASN A 78 8.97 -17.24 6.02
C ASN A 78 9.80 -16.85 4.77
N LEU A 79 10.75 -17.72 4.33
CA LEU A 79 11.43 -17.52 3.06
C LEU A 79 10.45 -17.54 1.88
N ALA A 80 9.51 -18.48 1.87
CA ALA A 80 8.49 -18.55 0.84
C ALA A 80 7.62 -17.26 0.79
N ILE A 81 7.18 -16.76 1.94
CA ILE A 81 6.43 -15.50 2.04
C ILE A 81 7.27 -14.33 1.52
N ASN A 82 8.54 -14.26 1.86
CA ASN A 82 9.45 -13.23 1.38
C ASN A 82 9.61 -13.29 -0.14
N LEU A 83 9.77 -14.49 -0.73
CA LEU A 83 9.86 -14.72 -2.18
C LEU A 83 8.57 -14.30 -2.90
N ILE A 84 7.40 -14.61 -2.33
CA ILE A 84 6.10 -14.17 -2.86
C ILE A 84 6.05 -12.62 -2.91
N ARG A 85 6.48 -11.95 -1.85
CA ARG A 85 6.52 -10.47 -1.79
C ARG A 85 7.50 -9.87 -2.82
N GLN A 86 8.52 -10.64 -3.24
CA GLN A 86 9.42 -10.27 -4.33
C GLN A 86 8.85 -10.59 -5.73
N GLY A 87 7.65 -11.19 -5.84
CA GLY A 87 7.06 -11.66 -7.10
C GLY A 87 7.65 -12.97 -7.63
N ARG A 88 8.41 -13.71 -6.81
CA ARG A 88 9.06 -14.98 -7.14
C ARG A 88 8.25 -16.17 -6.62
N ALA A 89 6.97 -16.21 -6.96
CA ALA A 89 6.02 -17.22 -6.49
C ALA A 89 6.42 -18.66 -6.87
N ASP A 90 7.10 -18.83 -8.00
CA ASP A 90 7.54 -20.16 -8.48
C ASP A 90 8.62 -20.78 -7.57
N GLU A 91 9.45 -19.94 -6.92
CA GLU A 91 10.45 -20.41 -5.95
C GLU A 91 9.86 -20.63 -4.56
N ALA A 92 8.73 -20.02 -4.25
CA ALA A 92 8.06 -20.16 -2.97
C ALA A 92 7.41 -21.53 -2.78
N GLY A 93 6.83 -22.12 -3.85
CA GLY A 93 6.19 -23.44 -3.82
C GLY A 93 7.08 -24.53 -3.22
N PRO A 94 8.28 -24.76 -3.77
CA PRO A 94 9.24 -25.74 -3.21
C PRO A 94 9.62 -25.50 -1.76
N CYS A 95 9.64 -24.24 -1.29
CA CYS A 95 9.90 -23.94 0.12
C CYS A 95 8.75 -24.41 1.02
N PHE A 96 7.48 -24.22 0.59
CA PHE A 96 6.33 -24.72 1.34
C PHE A 96 6.24 -26.24 1.33
N GLU A 97 6.54 -26.91 0.20
CA GLU A 97 6.60 -28.38 0.12
C GLU A 97 7.59 -28.95 1.13
N ARG A 98 8.80 -28.36 1.20
CA ARG A 98 9.81 -28.75 2.18
C ARG A 98 9.39 -28.45 3.62
N ALA A 99 8.70 -27.31 3.84
CA ALA A 99 8.20 -26.97 5.17
C ALA A 99 7.12 -27.95 5.65
N ASP A 100 6.20 -28.36 4.77
CA ASP A 100 5.16 -29.36 5.07
C ASP A 100 5.77 -30.76 5.31
N ALA A 101 6.81 -31.12 4.54
CA ALA A 101 7.54 -32.38 4.76
C ALA A 101 8.25 -32.45 6.13
N LEU A 102 8.75 -31.30 6.64
CA LEU A 102 9.40 -31.21 7.96
C LEU A 102 8.39 -31.19 9.11
N ALA A 103 7.23 -30.62 8.90
CA ALA A 103 6.18 -30.50 9.91
C ALA A 103 4.80 -30.75 9.28
N PRO A 104 4.46 -32.03 8.97
CA PRO A 104 3.20 -32.37 8.33
C PRO A 104 2.00 -31.86 9.16
N GLY A 105 1.08 -31.20 8.49
CA GLY A 105 -0.10 -30.64 9.15
C GLY A 105 0.15 -29.35 9.93
N ASN A 106 1.28 -28.70 9.80
CA ASN A 106 1.50 -27.39 10.40
C ASN A 106 0.52 -26.37 9.78
N VAL A 107 -0.43 -25.92 10.59
CA VAL A 107 -1.54 -25.07 10.18
C VAL A 107 -1.08 -23.79 9.52
N GLN A 108 -0.02 -23.13 10.04
CA GLN A 108 0.51 -21.90 9.47
C GLN A 108 1.14 -22.14 8.09
N VAL A 109 1.89 -23.24 7.93
CA VAL A 109 2.47 -23.61 6.64
C VAL A 109 1.38 -23.88 5.61
N LEU A 110 0.40 -24.73 5.95
CA LEU A 110 -0.72 -25.07 5.07
C LEU A 110 -1.53 -23.82 4.68
N ALA A 111 -1.80 -22.94 5.62
CA ALA A 111 -2.52 -21.69 5.43
C ALA A 111 -1.82 -20.74 4.44
N GLN A 112 -0.52 -20.55 4.60
CA GLN A 112 0.25 -19.67 3.71
C GLN A 112 0.45 -20.31 2.33
N TRP A 113 0.60 -21.62 2.27
CA TRP A 113 0.71 -22.37 1.02
C TRP A 113 -0.62 -22.35 0.25
N SER A 114 -1.75 -22.50 0.93
CA SER A 114 -3.08 -22.32 0.35
C SER A 114 -3.23 -20.93 -0.27
N LYS A 115 -2.78 -19.89 0.43
CA LYS A 115 -2.81 -18.52 -0.08
C LYS A 115 -1.96 -18.35 -1.34
N LEU A 116 -0.81 -19.01 -1.44
CA LEU A 116 -0.01 -19.02 -2.67
C LEU A 116 -0.80 -19.63 -3.84
N HIS A 117 -1.42 -20.80 -3.65
CA HIS A 117 -2.22 -21.43 -4.69
C HIS A 117 -3.46 -20.60 -5.07
N GLU A 118 -4.11 -19.97 -4.08
CA GLU A 118 -5.18 -19.02 -4.33
C GLU A 118 -4.72 -17.85 -5.23
N MET A 119 -3.53 -17.29 -4.93
CA MET A 119 -2.92 -16.22 -5.75
C MET A 119 -2.59 -16.69 -7.18
N GLN A 120 -2.19 -17.94 -7.34
CA GLN A 120 -1.90 -18.57 -8.64
C GLN A 120 -3.16 -18.98 -9.41
N GLY A 121 -4.36 -18.83 -8.81
CA GLY A 121 -5.64 -19.26 -9.41
C GLY A 121 -5.92 -20.74 -9.27
N ASP A 122 -5.05 -21.53 -8.62
CA ASP A 122 -5.28 -22.95 -8.34
C ASP A 122 -6.15 -23.11 -7.08
N LEU A 123 -7.45 -22.75 -7.24
CA LEU A 123 -8.40 -22.81 -6.13
C LEU A 123 -8.62 -24.23 -5.62
N ARG A 124 -8.42 -25.27 -6.46
CA ARG A 124 -8.57 -26.66 -6.03
C ARG A 124 -7.52 -27.01 -4.98
N LYS A 125 -6.23 -26.80 -5.28
CA LYS A 125 -5.14 -27.04 -4.31
C LYS A 125 -5.25 -26.16 -3.08
N ALA A 126 -5.65 -24.89 -3.26
CA ALA A 126 -5.89 -24.00 -2.14
C ALA A 126 -6.93 -24.58 -1.17
N GLY A 127 -8.05 -25.10 -1.68
CA GLY A 127 -9.09 -25.75 -0.89
C GLY A 127 -8.59 -27.01 -0.16
N GLU A 128 -7.89 -27.91 -0.86
CA GLU A 128 -7.31 -29.12 -0.29
C GLU A 128 -6.37 -28.83 0.92
N LEU A 129 -5.53 -27.80 0.80
CA LEU A 129 -4.64 -27.38 1.89
C LEU A 129 -5.39 -26.80 3.09
N LEU A 130 -6.47 -26.03 2.84
CA LEU A 130 -7.32 -25.50 3.90
C LEU A 130 -8.12 -26.60 4.61
N ASP A 131 -8.59 -27.62 3.88
CA ASP A 131 -9.26 -28.77 4.47
C ASP A 131 -8.30 -29.57 5.36
N ARG A 132 -7.03 -29.74 4.94
CA ARG A 132 -5.97 -30.33 5.79
C ARG A 132 -5.72 -29.49 7.05
N ALA A 133 -5.64 -28.15 6.92
CA ALA A 133 -5.47 -27.26 8.05
C ALA A 133 -6.65 -27.31 9.03
N ALA A 134 -7.88 -27.32 8.50
CA ALA A 134 -9.11 -27.41 9.30
C ALA A 134 -9.27 -28.76 10.02
N ALA A 135 -8.76 -29.84 9.47
CA ALA A 135 -8.76 -31.17 10.13
C ALA A 135 -7.85 -31.21 11.37
N VAL A 136 -6.82 -30.35 11.44
CA VAL A 136 -5.87 -30.28 12.54
C VAL A 136 -6.25 -29.20 13.57
N SER A 137 -6.87 -28.11 13.13
CA SER A 137 -7.17 -26.97 13.99
C SER A 137 -8.48 -26.29 13.59
N SER A 138 -9.32 -26.06 14.58
CA SER A 138 -10.49 -25.17 14.47
C SER A 138 -10.15 -23.72 14.81
N ALA A 139 -8.86 -23.34 14.76
CA ALA A 139 -8.42 -22.00 15.09
C ALA A 139 -9.07 -20.96 14.14
N ARG A 140 -9.40 -19.82 14.70
CA ARG A 140 -10.06 -18.70 14.01
C ARG A 140 -9.33 -18.27 12.73
N ASP A 141 -8.00 -18.34 12.73
CA ASP A 141 -7.19 -17.97 11.56
C ASP A 141 -7.45 -18.91 10.37
N VAL A 142 -7.66 -20.20 10.62
CA VAL A 142 -8.03 -21.18 9.59
C VAL A 142 -9.44 -20.90 9.05
N GLU A 143 -10.38 -20.56 9.92
CA GLU A 143 -11.75 -20.20 9.53
C GLU A 143 -11.74 -18.94 8.64
N MET A 144 -10.96 -17.93 8.99
CA MET A 144 -10.83 -16.71 8.17
C MET A 144 -10.19 -16.95 6.81
N LEU A 145 -9.22 -17.86 6.72
CA LEU A 145 -8.67 -18.26 5.43
C LEU A 145 -9.69 -19.04 4.59
N ARG A 146 -10.51 -19.87 5.22
CA ARG A 146 -11.62 -20.56 4.55
C ARG A 146 -12.67 -19.55 4.04
N VAL A 147 -12.97 -18.52 4.81
CA VAL A 147 -13.84 -17.41 4.36
C VAL A 147 -13.25 -16.73 3.12
N SER A 148 -11.95 -16.41 3.14
CA SER A 148 -11.27 -15.81 1.98
C SER A 148 -11.33 -16.69 0.75
N TYR A 149 -11.06 -17.98 0.90
CA TYR A 149 -11.17 -18.98 -0.16
C TYR A 149 -12.58 -19.07 -0.76
N LEU A 150 -13.62 -19.14 0.12
CA LEU A 150 -15.02 -19.21 -0.33
C LEU A 150 -15.43 -17.95 -1.10
N ILE A 151 -14.95 -16.78 -0.69
CA ILE A 151 -15.17 -15.52 -1.42
C ILE A 151 -14.56 -15.60 -2.83
N ARG A 152 -13.32 -16.06 -2.91
CA ARG A 152 -12.60 -16.21 -4.19
C ARG A 152 -13.24 -17.23 -5.12
N SER A 153 -13.75 -18.33 -4.58
CA SER A 153 -14.46 -19.35 -5.33
C SER A 153 -15.92 -18.98 -5.65
N GLY A 154 -16.34 -17.74 -5.32
CA GLY A 154 -17.69 -17.24 -5.60
C GLY A 154 -18.78 -17.74 -4.65
N GLN A 155 -18.42 -18.50 -3.60
CA GLN A 155 -19.34 -19.12 -2.66
C GLN A 155 -19.71 -18.16 -1.51
N HIS A 156 -20.20 -16.96 -1.87
CA HIS A 156 -20.42 -15.84 -0.92
C HIS A 156 -21.42 -16.16 0.20
N ALA A 157 -22.47 -16.93 -0.11
CA ALA A 157 -23.47 -17.32 0.90
C ALA A 157 -22.88 -18.26 1.97
N GLN A 158 -22.00 -19.17 1.58
CA GLN A 158 -21.31 -20.07 2.51
C GLN A 158 -20.29 -19.28 3.36
N ALA A 159 -19.54 -18.38 2.74
CA ALA A 159 -18.63 -17.48 3.47
C ALA A 159 -19.37 -16.65 4.52
N LEU A 160 -20.50 -16.07 4.14
CA LEU A 160 -21.34 -15.30 5.07
C LEU A 160 -21.85 -16.16 6.22
N SER A 161 -22.36 -17.38 5.94
CA SER A 161 -22.84 -18.30 6.96
C SER A 161 -21.78 -18.65 8.00
N LEU A 162 -20.52 -18.80 7.62
CA LEU A 162 -19.41 -19.01 8.56
C LEU A 162 -19.25 -17.79 9.48
N LEU A 163 -19.21 -16.58 8.92
CA LEU A 163 -19.05 -15.36 9.70
C LEU A 163 -20.26 -15.02 10.58
N GLU A 164 -21.48 -15.40 10.18
CA GLU A 164 -22.70 -15.19 10.99
C GLU A 164 -22.76 -16.13 12.19
N ARG A 165 -22.17 -17.31 12.13
CA ARG A 165 -22.07 -18.27 13.25
C ARG A 165 -21.05 -17.87 14.31
N SER A 166 -20.10 -17.03 13.96
CA SER A 166 -19.05 -16.60 14.89
C SER A 166 -19.60 -15.54 15.85
N ALA A 167 -19.66 -15.86 17.14
CA ALA A 167 -20.25 -15.00 18.16
C ALA A 167 -19.46 -13.72 18.42
N ASP A 168 -18.13 -13.75 18.20
CA ASP A 168 -17.25 -12.59 18.46
C ASP A 168 -16.27 -12.40 17.30
N LEU A 169 -16.64 -11.56 16.34
CA LEU A 169 -15.78 -11.18 15.24
C LEU A 169 -14.83 -10.05 15.65
N ASN A 170 -13.53 -10.18 15.31
CA ASN A 170 -12.62 -9.04 15.35
C ASN A 170 -12.99 -8.02 14.26
N GLY A 171 -12.36 -6.82 14.32
CA GLY A 171 -12.68 -5.75 13.39
C GLY A 171 -12.51 -6.12 11.92
N SER A 172 -11.43 -6.81 11.56
CA SER A 172 -11.15 -7.22 10.18
C SER A 172 -12.18 -8.22 9.65
N ALA A 173 -12.54 -9.24 10.45
CA ALA A 173 -13.57 -10.22 10.10
C ALA A 173 -14.96 -9.57 9.96
N GLN A 174 -15.25 -8.57 10.79
CA GLN A 174 -16.50 -7.82 10.72
C GLN A 174 -16.57 -6.95 9.45
N LEU A 175 -15.46 -6.32 9.05
CA LEU A 175 -15.41 -5.64 7.76
C LEU A 175 -15.64 -6.59 6.60
N GLU A 176 -15.09 -7.81 6.67
CA GLU A 176 -15.30 -8.84 5.64
C GLU A 176 -16.76 -9.27 5.55
N ARG A 177 -17.42 -9.52 6.70
CA ARG A 177 -18.86 -9.82 6.74
C ARG A 177 -19.68 -8.68 6.14
N GLY A 178 -19.33 -7.44 6.46
CA GLY A 178 -19.96 -6.26 5.88
C GLY A 178 -19.83 -6.21 4.34
N ARG A 179 -18.65 -6.57 3.79
CA ARG A 179 -18.47 -6.66 2.34
C ARG A 179 -19.30 -7.75 1.68
N LEU A 180 -19.50 -8.87 2.37
CA LEU A 180 -20.41 -9.93 1.92
C LEU A 180 -21.86 -9.47 1.95
N TYR A 181 -22.30 -8.79 3.00
CA TYR A 181 -23.64 -8.18 3.07
C TYR A 181 -23.87 -7.20 1.92
N ASP A 182 -22.91 -6.32 1.63
CA ASP A 182 -23.00 -5.37 0.52
C ASP A 182 -23.13 -6.10 -0.83
N ARG A 183 -22.30 -7.13 -1.06
CA ARG A 183 -22.37 -7.94 -2.28
C ARG A 183 -23.69 -8.69 -2.47
N LEU A 184 -24.36 -9.03 -1.36
CA LEU A 184 -25.65 -9.70 -1.34
C LEU A 184 -26.85 -8.73 -1.25
N GLY A 185 -26.61 -7.41 -1.39
CA GLY A 185 -27.66 -6.39 -1.38
C GLY A 185 -28.19 -6.02 0.03
N ARG A 186 -27.57 -6.54 1.09
CA ARG A 186 -27.94 -6.24 2.49
C ARG A 186 -27.21 -4.98 2.98
N HIS A 187 -27.45 -3.84 2.36
CA HIS A 187 -26.65 -2.62 2.53
C HIS A 187 -26.71 -2.03 3.95
N ARG A 188 -27.86 -2.13 4.66
CA ARG A 188 -27.98 -1.68 6.06
C ARG A 188 -27.09 -2.50 7.00
N ASP A 189 -27.06 -3.82 6.82
CA ASP A 189 -26.20 -4.71 7.61
C ASP A 189 -24.73 -4.47 7.29
N ALA A 190 -24.41 -4.24 6.02
CA ALA A 190 -23.06 -3.89 5.56
C ALA A 190 -22.53 -2.62 6.25
N TRP A 191 -23.31 -1.55 6.25
CA TRP A 191 -22.91 -0.29 6.88
C TRP A 191 -22.68 -0.45 8.38
N ARG A 192 -23.61 -1.10 9.08
CA ARG A 192 -23.49 -1.40 10.52
C ARG A 192 -22.19 -2.13 10.81
N ASP A 193 -21.91 -3.21 10.07
CA ASP A 193 -20.71 -4.03 10.27
C ASP A 193 -19.42 -3.26 9.98
N TRP A 194 -19.40 -2.39 8.96
CA TRP A 194 -18.23 -1.56 8.69
C TRP A 194 -17.97 -0.57 9.81
N VAL A 195 -18.99 0.14 10.29
CA VAL A 195 -18.83 1.11 11.39
C VAL A 195 -18.36 0.42 12.67
N GLU A 196 -18.96 -0.71 13.01
CA GLU A 196 -18.60 -1.45 14.21
C GLU A 196 -17.21 -2.10 14.09
N GLY A 197 -16.90 -2.71 12.94
CA GLY A 197 -15.58 -3.28 12.65
C GLY A 197 -14.47 -2.23 12.73
N LYS A 198 -14.69 -1.05 12.16
CA LYS A 198 -13.78 0.09 12.26
C LYS A 198 -13.59 0.57 13.69
N SER A 199 -14.65 0.60 14.48
CA SER A 199 -14.58 0.94 15.91
C SER A 199 -13.71 -0.07 16.69
N LYS A 200 -13.84 -1.37 16.41
CA LYS A 200 -13.00 -2.42 17.01
C LYS A 200 -11.53 -2.25 16.62
N LEU A 201 -11.24 -1.98 15.33
CA LEU A 201 -9.89 -1.74 14.84
C LEU A 201 -9.25 -0.49 15.47
N ALA A 202 -10.00 0.60 15.60
CA ALA A 202 -9.52 1.82 16.24
C ALA A 202 -9.12 1.58 17.70
N ARG A 203 -9.94 0.84 18.45
CA ARG A 203 -9.63 0.48 19.84
C ARG A 203 -8.40 -0.42 19.96
N ALA A 204 -8.23 -1.37 19.05
CA ALA A 204 -7.08 -2.27 19.04
C ALA A 204 -5.79 -1.56 18.60
N GLY A 205 -5.87 -0.61 17.68
CA GLY A 205 -4.71 0.13 17.15
C GLY A 205 -4.24 1.29 18.02
N GLY A 206 -5.07 1.78 18.95
CA GLY A 206 -4.72 2.84 19.90
C GLY A 206 -4.41 4.23 19.31
N ALA A 207 -4.56 4.42 17.99
CA ALA A 207 -4.21 5.65 17.31
C ALA A 207 -5.47 6.40 16.85
N GLU A 208 -5.63 7.63 17.34
CA GLU A 208 -6.70 8.53 16.95
C GLU A 208 -6.26 9.43 15.80
N TYR A 209 -7.19 9.74 14.87
CA TYR A 209 -6.92 10.68 13.80
C TYR A 209 -6.92 12.12 14.32
N GLN A 210 -5.79 12.78 14.16
CA GLN A 210 -5.54 14.15 14.60
C GLN A 210 -5.90 15.14 13.48
N SER A 211 -7.20 15.39 13.25
CA SER A 211 -7.66 16.25 12.14
C SER A 211 -7.05 17.65 12.20
N GLN A 212 -6.97 18.26 13.38
CA GLN A 212 -6.40 19.60 13.58
C GLN A 212 -4.92 19.67 13.17
N VAL A 213 -4.14 18.61 13.43
CA VAL A 213 -2.73 18.52 13.01
C VAL A 213 -2.62 18.51 11.49
N VAL A 214 -3.46 17.72 10.82
CA VAL A 214 -3.48 17.64 9.36
C VAL A 214 -3.93 18.96 8.74
N GLU A 215 -4.99 19.56 9.24
CA GLU A 215 -5.49 20.86 8.78
C GLU A 215 -4.46 21.97 8.94
N THR A 216 -3.77 22.01 10.09
CA THR A 216 -2.69 22.95 10.36
C THR A 216 -1.53 22.75 9.40
N LEU A 217 -1.14 21.48 9.14
CA LEU A 217 -0.08 21.17 8.19
C LEU A 217 -0.46 21.61 6.77
N VAL A 218 -1.68 21.28 6.32
CA VAL A 218 -2.18 21.68 5.01
C VAL A 218 -2.21 23.21 4.86
N ALA A 219 -2.65 23.92 5.88
CA ALA A 219 -2.66 25.39 5.86
C ALA A 219 -1.23 25.96 5.71
N ARG A 220 -0.26 25.44 6.48
CA ARG A 220 1.16 25.83 6.37
C ARG A 220 1.74 25.49 5.00
N MET A 221 1.44 24.30 4.47
CA MET A 221 1.88 23.90 3.13
C MET A 221 1.35 24.88 2.06
N LYS A 222 0.08 25.22 2.11
CA LYS A 222 -0.54 26.19 1.19
C LYS A 222 0.05 27.59 1.32
N GLN A 223 0.33 28.03 2.55
CA GLN A 223 0.92 29.33 2.80
C GLN A 223 2.36 29.42 2.28
N PHE A 224 3.13 28.36 2.44
CA PHE A 224 4.54 28.32 2.02
C PHE A 224 4.71 28.08 0.52
N PHE A 225 4.02 27.09 -0.05
CA PHE A 225 4.18 26.70 -1.45
C PHE A 225 3.28 27.53 -2.38
N VAL A 226 3.48 28.83 -2.39
CA VAL A 226 2.97 29.75 -3.42
C VAL A 226 4.02 29.89 -4.52
N ARG A 227 3.60 30.20 -5.74
CA ARG A 227 4.46 30.25 -6.94
C ARG A 227 5.74 31.06 -6.71
N SER A 228 5.65 32.24 -6.10
CA SER A 228 6.81 33.09 -5.81
C SER A 228 7.85 32.41 -4.93
N ASN A 229 7.45 31.58 -3.98
CA ASN A 229 8.37 30.85 -3.11
C ASN A 229 8.92 29.60 -3.80
N VAL A 230 8.06 28.91 -4.57
CA VAL A 230 8.44 27.69 -5.32
C VAL A 230 9.50 27.98 -6.38
N GLU A 231 9.43 29.11 -7.06
CA GLU A 231 10.41 29.55 -8.05
C GLU A 231 11.80 29.79 -7.45
N LEU A 232 11.89 30.10 -6.16
CA LEU A 232 13.16 30.28 -5.44
C LEU A 232 13.78 28.96 -4.98
N LEU A 233 13.02 27.86 -4.95
CA LEU A 233 13.54 26.56 -4.52
C LEU A 233 14.49 25.97 -5.56
N PRO A 234 15.58 25.31 -5.12
CA PRO A 234 16.50 24.66 -6.04
C PRO A 234 15.83 23.51 -6.77
N ARG A 235 16.23 23.30 -8.02
CA ARG A 235 15.81 22.14 -8.82
C ARG A 235 17.03 21.27 -9.14
N ALA A 236 16.85 19.96 -9.07
CA ALA A 236 17.91 19.03 -9.42
C ALA A 236 18.20 19.06 -10.91
N THR A 237 19.46 18.74 -11.26
CA THR A 237 19.83 18.52 -12.65
C THR A 237 19.16 17.26 -13.20
N LEU A 238 18.79 17.29 -14.48
CA LEU A 238 18.14 16.14 -15.11
C LEU A 238 19.14 14.97 -15.24
N ARG A 239 18.65 13.77 -15.03
CA ARG A 239 19.36 12.52 -15.32
C ARG A 239 18.57 11.75 -16.37
N GLY A 240 19.19 11.52 -17.53
CA GLY A 240 18.61 10.76 -18.64
C GLY A 240 19.21 9.37 -18.82
N ASP A 241 20.14 8.98 -17.97
CA ASP A 241 20.94 7.76 -18.06
C ASP A 241 20.31 6.57 -17.31
N THR A 242 19.16 6.77 -16.67
CA THR A 242 18.49 5.74 -15.87
C THR A 242 16.97 5.85 -15.97
N ALA A 243 16.26 4.76 -15.62
CA ALA A 243 14.81 4.76 -15.54
C ALA A 243 14.30 5.86 -14.61
N GLN A 244 13.25 6.58 -15.04
CA GLN A 244 12.67 7.70 -14.31
C GLN A 244 11.43 7.28 -13.51
N PRO A 245 11.15 7.90 -12.35
CA PRO A 245 9.92 7.65 -11.61
C PRO A 245 8.71 8.25 -12.31
N VAL A 246 7.60 7.49 -12.34
CA VAL A 246 6.25 7.98 -12.64
C VAL A 246 5.49 8.00 -11.32
N PHE A 247 5.08 9.18 -10.88
CA PHE A 247 4.34 9.33 -9.63
C PHE A 247 2.84 9.17 -9.88
N ILE A 248 2.27 8.09 -9.33
CA ILE A 248 0.84 7.83 -9.40
C ILE A 248 0.20 8.39 -8.12
N LEU A 249 -0.47 9.51 -8.26
CA LEU A 249 -1.13 10.23 -7.17
C LEU A 249 -2.63 9.94 -7.16
N GLY A 250 -3.21 10.01 -6.00
CA GLY A 250 -4.64 9.86 -5.78
C GLY A 250 -4.91 9.41 -4.36
N LEU A 251 -6.12 9.68 -3.90
CA LEU A 251 -6.54 9.28 -2.56
C LEU A 251 -6.59 7.75 -2.43
N PRO A 252 -6.43 7.20 -1.23
CA PRO A 252 -6.62 5.78 -1.02
C PRO A 252 -7.95 5.31 -1.60
N ARG A 253 -7.95 4.17 -2.30
CA ARG A 253 -9.15 3.58 -2.92
C ARG A 253 -9.70 4.33 -4.14
N SER A 254 -8.95 5.25 -4.73
CA SER A 254 -9.33 5.93 -5.99
C SER A 254 -9.05 5.11 -7.25
N GLY A 255 -8.34 3.96 -7.16
CA GLY A 255 -7.98 3.13 -8.30
C GLY A 255 -6.50 3.25 -8.73
N THR A 256 -5.65 3.86 -7.92
CA THR A 256 -4.21 4.01 -8.19
C THR A 256 -3.50 2.67 -8.43
N THR A 257 -3.89 1.60 -7.72
CA THR A 257 -3.33 0.25 -7.93
C THR A 257 -3.70 -0.30 -9.31
N LEU A 258 -4.90 -0.03 -9.81
CA LEU A 258 -5.32 -0.42 -11.15
C LEU A 258 -4.46 0.25 -12.22
N VAL A 259 -4.28 1.57 -12.10
CA VAL A 259 -3.43 2.34 -13.03
C VAL A 259 -1.99 1.85 -13.00
N GLU A 260 -1.46 1.55 -11.81
CA GLU A 260 -0.12 0.97 -11.68
C GLU A 260 0.00 -0.38 -12.39
N GLN A 261 -0.96 -1.30 -12.23
CA GLN A 261 -0.94 -2.60 -12.90
C GLN A 261 -1.01 -2.46 -14.42
N ILE A 262 -1.85 -1.57 -14.92
CA ILE A 262 -1.94 -1.25 -16.35
C ILE A 262 -0.58 -0.77 -16.88
N LEU A 263 0.03 0.24 -16.23
CA LEU A 263 1.32 0.78 -16.65
C LEU A 263 2.45 -0.24 -16.52
N ALA A 264 2.47 -1.02 -15.45
CA ALA A 264 3.49 -2.03 -15.21
C ALA A 264 3.36 -3.26 -16.14
N SER A 265 2.28 -3.35 -16.92
CA SER A 265 2.13 -4.34 -17.98
C SER A 265 2.84 -3.95 -19.27
N HIS A 266 3.26 -2.69 -19.39
CA HIS A 266 4.09 -2.22 -20.48
C HIS A 266 5.55 -2.69 -20.31
N SER A 267 6.19 -3.12 -21.38
CA SER A 267 7.55 -3.68 -21.39
C SER A 267 8.61 -2.71 -20.82
N ALA A 268 8.43 -1.41 -21.04
CA ALA A 268 9.33 -0.33 -20.62
C ALA A 268 9.05 0.18 -19.18
N VAL A 269 8.03 -0.33 -18.47
CA VAL A 269 7.63 0.17 -17.14
C VAL A 269 7.80 -0.90 -16.07
N ARG A 270 8.36 -0.54 -14.92
CA ARG A 270 8.49 -1.40 -13.73
C ARG A 270 7.54 -0.95 -12.64
N ALA A 271 6.87 -1.89 -11.97
CA ALA A 271 6.10 -1.56 -10.78
C ALA A 271 7.03 -1.32 -9.58
N GLY A 272 6.96 -0.15 -8.95
CA GLY A 272 7.65 0.16 -7.70
C GLY A 272 6.76 -0.03 -6.48
N GLY A 273 5.44 0.02 -6.63
CA GLY A 273 4.49 -0.07 -5.52
C GLY A 273 4.47 1.18 -4.65
N GLU A 274 4.22 0.99 -3.37
CA GLU A 274 4.16 2.08 -2.38
C GLU A 274 5.56 2.36 -1.81
N LEU A 275 6.27 3.30 -2.45
CA LEU A 275 7.63 3.70 -2.03
C LEU A 275 7.56 4.79 -0.95
N THR A 276 8.29 4.60 0.16
CA THR A 276 8.32 5.56 1.28
C THR A 276 9.32 6.69 1.08
N PHE A 277 10.07 6.68 0.01
CA PHE A 277 11.29 7.48 -0.19
C PHE A 277 11.04 8.99 -0.15
N VAL A 278 9.94 9.45 -0.75
CA VAL A 278 9.57 10.88 -0.77
C VAL A 278 9.20 11.37 0.65
N GLY A 279 8.50 10.56 1.44
CA GLY A 279 8.16 10.89 2.81
C GLY A 279 9.40 11.05 3.73
N GLU A 280 10.47 10.32 3.43
CA GLU A 280 11.74 10.39 4.17
C GLU A 280 12.48 11.74 3.95
N TRP A 281 12.21 12.42 2.84
CA TRP A 281 12.86 13.71 2.50
C TRP A 281 12.56 14.83 3.48
N SER A 282 11.35 14.90 4.02
CA SER A 282 11.00 15.94 4.99
C SER A 282 11.88 15.87 6.25
N GLN A 283 12.16 14.65 6.72
CA GLN A 283 13.05 14.41 7.83
C GLN A 283 14.53 14.68 7.45
N PHE A 284 14.92 14.32 6.23
CA PHE A 284 16.25 14.60 5.71
C PHE A 284 16.50 16.12 5.66
N VAL A 285 15.57 16.87 5.08
CA VAL A 285 15.66 18.35 5.02
C VAL A 285 15.70 18.97 6.42
N GLN A 286 14.91 18.45 7.37
CA GLN A 286 14.94 18.95 8.76
C GLN A 286 16.29 18.71 9.43
N ARG A 287 16.96 17.60 9.13
CA ARG A 287 18.31 17.31 9.65
C ARG A 287 19.40 18.19 9.04
N LEU A 288 19.24 18.61 7.77
CA LEU A 288 20.16 19.53 7.10
C LEU A 288 20.06 20.96 7.68
N CYS A 289 18.89 21.32 8.23
CA CYS A 289 18.62 22.65 8.78
C CYS A 289 18.06 22.53 10.21
N PRO A 290 18.86 22.04 11.19
CA PRO A 290 18.35 21.71 12.53
C PRO A 290 17.85 22.93 13.31
N ASP A 291 18.46 24.11 13.08
CA ASP A 291 18.11 25.38 13.76
C ASP A 291 17.04 26.18 13.01
N ALA A 292 16.47 25.62 11.93
CA ALA A 292 15.43 26.28 11.16
C ALA A 292 14.03 25.96 11.74
N ALA A 293 13.04 26.74 11.29
CA ALA A 293 11.64 26.43 11.53
C ALA A 293 11.30 24.99 11.09
N PRO A 294 10.23 24.37 11.59
CA PRO A 294 9.80 23.05 11.13
C PRO A 294 9.39 23.10 9.65
N PHE A 295 9.37 21.93 9.00
CA PHE A 295 8.89 21.83 7.62
C PHE A 295 7.43 22.33 7.49
N PRO A 296 7.06 23.09 6.42
CA PRO A 296 7.86 23.41 5.23
C PRO A 296 8.72 24.69 5.34
N GLU A 297 8.57 25.50 6.34
CA GLU A 297 9.21 26.83 6.43
C GLU A 297 10.75 26.76 6.48
N ASN A 298 11.32 25.62 6.93
CA ASN A 298 12.77 25.39 6.88
C ASN A 298 13.33 25.41 5.45
N LEU A 299 12.50 25.15 4.42
CA LEU A 299 12.90 25.22 3.02
C LEU A 299 13.30 26.63 2.58
N ALA A 300 12.90 27.68 3.29
CA ALA A 300 13.34 29.05 3.00
C ALA A 300 14.87 29.20 3.08
N ARG A 301 15.55 28.33 3.84
CA ARG A 301 17.02 28.28 3.84
C ARG A 301 17.60 27.91 2.46
N MET A 302 16.86 27.16 1.65
CA MET A 302 17.29 26.71 0.34
C MET A 302 17.23 27.80 -0.75
N TRP A 303 16.70 28.98 -0.43
CA TRP A 303 16.74 30.13 -1.33
C TRP A 303 18.16 30.69 -1.49
N SER A 304 19.07 30.37 -0.55
CA SER A 304 20.46 30.76 -0.67
C SER A 304 21.24 29.81 -1.59
N ALA A 305 22.31 30.34 -2.21
CA ALA A 305 23.15 29.59 -3.14
C ALA A 305 23.82 28.34 -2.52
N ASP A 306 24.07 28.35 -1.21
CA ASP A 306 24.75 27.28 -0.48
C ASP A 306 23.95 25.98 -0.45
N TYR A 307 22.63 26.05 -0.60
CA TYR A 307 21.72 24.89 -0.55
C TYR A 307 21.27 24.39 -1.94
N ARG A 308 21.80 24.94 -3.04
CA ARG A 308 21.39 24.50 -4.39
C ARG A 308 21.63 23.02 -4.67
N HIS A 309 22.61 22.42 -4.01
CA HIS A 309 22.94 21.00 -4.18
C HIS A 309 21.91 20.07 -3.50
N VAL A 310 21.07 20.55 -2.58
CA VAL A 310 20.12 19.73 -1.81
C VAL A 310 19.13 19.02 -2.72
N ALA A 311 18.64 19.68 -3.78
CA ALA A 311 17.73 19.05 -4.73
C ALA A 311 18.38 17.82 -5.41
N ASN A 312 19.67 17.90 -5.77
CA ASN A 312 20.42 16.76 -6.29
C ASN A 312 20.58 15.65 -5.24
N LEU A 313 20.84 16.00 -3.97
CA LEU A 313 20.95 14.99 -2.90
C LEU A 313 19.62 14.26 -2.68
N LEU A 314 18.48 14.95 -2.73
CA LEU A 314 17.15 14.30 -2.63
C LEU A 314 16.95 13.32 -3.79
N ARG A 315 17.25 13.73 -5.03
CA ARG A 315 17.18 12.88 -6.23
C ARG A 315 18.10 11.66 -6.11
N ASP A 316 19.36 11.87 -5.75
CA ASP A 316 20.37 10.80 -5.70
C ASP A 316 20.07 9.81 -4.57
N TYR A 317 19.57 10.29 -3.44
CA TYR A 317 19.01 9.44 -2.37
C TYR A 317 17.89 8.56 -2.90
N TYR A 318 16.94 9.14 -3.63
CA TYR A 318 15.80 8.40 -4.18
C TYR A 318 16.26 7.31 -5.16
N PHE A 319 17.18 7.65 -6.08
CA PHE A 319 17.72 6.68 -7.03
C PHE A 319 18.51 5.56 -6.33
N SER A 320 19.30 5.86 -5.30
CA SER A 320 20.00 4.85 -4.51
C SER A 320 19.02 3.86 -3.86
N ARG A 321 17.90 4.36 -3.33
CA ARG A 321 16.84 3.52 -2.77
C ARG A 321 16.13 2.69 -3.86
N ALA A 322 15.88 3.28 -5.01
CA ALA A 322 15.28 2.59 -6.16
C ALA A 322 16.19 1.50 -6.71
N GLU A 323 17.50 1.74 -6.79
CA GLU A 323 18.51 0.75 -7.20
C GLU A 323 18.56 -0.43 -6.22
N ALA A 324 18.60 -0.16 -4.92
CA ALA A 324 18.57 -1.19 -3.88
C ALA A 324 17.31 -2.09 -3.98
N ARG A 325 16.21 -1.58 -4.55
CA ARG A 325 15.00 -2.36 -4.86
C ARG A 325 14.99 -2.99 -6.25
N GLY A 326 16.06 -2.87 -7.02
CA GLY A 326 16.17 -3.41 -8.37
C GLY A 326 15.21 -2.77 -9.39
N LEU A 327 14.78 -1.52 -9.16
CA LEU A 327 13.90 -0.78 -10.06
C LEU A 327 14.65 -0.20 -11.26
N LEU A 328 15.97 0.04 -11.14
CA LEU A 328 16.83 0.62 -12.18
C LEU A 328 17.48 -0.45 -13.07
N ARG A 329 16.74 -1.52 -13.38
CA ARG A 329 17.29 -2.59 -14.26
C ARG A 329 17.32 -2.16 -15.72
N PRO A 330 18.28 -2.66 -16.52
CA PRO A 330 18.36 -2.39 -17.95
C PRO A 330 17.04 -2.70 -18.67
N GLY A 331 16.67 -1.87 -19.64
CA GLY A 331 15.47 -2.00 -20.46
C GLY A 331 14.21 -1.32 -19.89
N ALA A 332 14.22 -0.87 -18.64
CA ALA A 332 13.15 -0.02 -18.13
C ALA A 332 13.41 1.45 -18.48
N VAL A 333 12.40 2.15 -18.99
CA VAL A 333 12.40 3.60 -19.19
C VAL A 333 11.81 4.29 -17.95
N PHE A 334 10.81 3.65 -17.35
CA PHE A 334 10.13 4.17 -16.18
C PHE A 334 9.97 3.09 -15.09
N PHE A 335 9.80 3.54 -13.86
CA PHE A 335 9.25 2.75 -12.78
C PHE A 335 8.18 3.57 -12.03
N THR A 336 7.17 2.91 -11.48
CA THR A 336 6.09 3.60 -10.79
C THR A 336 6.43 3.86 -9.32
N ASP A 337 5.96 4.99 -8.79
CA ASP A 337 5.86 5.29 -7.37
C ASP A 337 4.39 5.63 -7.06
N LYS A 338 3.69 4.66 -6.46
CA LYS A 338 2.27 4.76 -6.17
C LYS A 338 2.06 4.83 -4.65
N MET A 339 2.51 5.90 -4.01
CA MET A 339 2.31 6.16 -2.59
C MET A 339 1.26 7.26 -2.42
N PRO A 340 0.11 6.98 -1.78
CA PRO A 340 -0.95 7.97 -1.58
C PRO A 340 -0.48 9.23 -0.84
N PHE A 341 0.53 9.11 0.03
CA PHE A 341 1.11 10.24 0.75
C PHE A 341 1.99 11.16 -0.09
N ASN A 342 2.39 10.76 -1.31
CA ASN A 342 3.22 11.60 -2.17
C ASN A 342 2.54 12.91 -2.57
N GLU A 343 1.20 12.98 -2.50
CA GLU A 343 0.46 14.23 -2.68
C GLU A 343 0.94 15.32 -1.72
N LEU A 344 1.15 14.99 -0.45
CA LEU A 344 1.61 15.92 0.58
C LEU A 344 3.01 16.48 0.24
N TRP A 345 3.87 15.67 -0.35
CA TRP A 345 5.27 15.98 -0.62
C TRP A 345 5.55 16.41 -2.07
N LEU A 346 4.51 16.68 -2.86
CA LEU A 346 4.62 16.99 -4.28
C LEU A 346 5.60 18.14 -4.61
N PRO A 347 5.71 19.22 -3.81
CA PRO A 347 6.72 20.26 -4.06
C PRO A 347 8.17 19.72 -3.96
N LEU A 348 8.44 18.77 -3.06
CA LEU A 348 9.77 18.14 -2.98
C LEU A 348 10.02 17.21 -4.18
N VAL A 349 8.98 16.57 -4.71
CA VAL A 349 9.07 15.81 -5.96
C VAL A 349 9.47 16.74 -7.10
N CYS A 350 8.85 17.92 -7.22
CA CYS A 350 9.19 18.91 -8.25
C CYS A 350 10.62 19.46 -8.10
N MET A 351 11.16 19.56 -6.89
CA MET A 351 12.55 19.94 -6.65
C MET A 351 13.51 18.85 -7.12
N ALA A 352 13.27 17.60 -6.75
CA ALA A 352 14.16 16.46 -7.06
C ALA A 352 14.01 15.96 -8.50
N PHE A 353 12.83 16.08 -9.08
CA PHE A 353 12.48 15.62 -10.43
C PHE A 353 11.72 16.71 -11.19
N PRO A 354 12.39 17.73 -11.72
CA PRO A 354 11.75 18.87 -12.38
C PRO A 354 10.83 18.49 -13.56
N ASN A 355 11.09 17.36 -14.20
CA ASN A 355 10.30 16.82 -15.32
C ASN A 355 9.50 15.57 -14.92
N ALA A 356 9.16 15.42 -13.62
CA ALA A 356 8.42 14.26 -13.12
C ALA A 356 7.11 14.07 -13.91
N LYS A 357 6.92 12.84 -14.40
CA LYS A 357 5.62 12.44 -14.97
C LYS A 357 4.66 12.08 -13.84
N ILE A 358 3.54 12.78 -13.81
CA ILE A 358 2.52 12.62 -12.77
C ILE A 358 1.25 12.06 -13.40
N VAL A 359 0.75 10.97 -12.82
CA VAL A 359 -0.55 10.39 -13.17
C VAL A 359 -1.48 10.56 -11.98
N ARG A 360 -2.47 11.42 -12.12
CA ARG A 360 -3.47 11.64 -11.07
C ARG A 360 -4.69 10.80 -11.31
N VAL A 361 -5.05 9.97 -10.35
CA VAL A 361 -6.26 9.15 -10.40
C VAL A 361 -7.33 9.78 -9.53
N VAL A 362 -8.45 10.13 -10.15
CA VAL A 362 -9.63 10.67 -9.46
C VAL A 362 -10.78 9.67 -9.55
N ARG A 363 -11.60 9.64 -8.52
CA ARG A 363 -12.79 8.80 -8.42
C ARG A 363 -13.87 9.56 -7.67
N HIS A 364 -15.14 9.16 -7.89
CA HIS A 364 -16.27 9.78 -7.20
C HIS A 364 -16.04 9.81 -5.67
N PRO A 365 -16.07 11.01 -5.04
CA PRO A 365 -15.69 11.18 -3.63
C PRO A 365 -16.47 10.26 -2.67
N LEU A 366 -17.78 10.12 -2.90
CA LEU A 366 -18.63 9.25 -2.08
C LEU A 366 -18.27 7.77 -2.24
N ASP A 367 -17.87 7.30 -3.45
CA ASP A 367 -17.39 5.94 -3.64
C ASP A 367 -16.05 5.71 -2.91
N VAL A 368 -15.19 6.74 -2.88
CA VAL A 368 -13.94 6.70 -2.09
C VAL A 368 -14.27 6.55 -0.60
N CYS A 369 -15.21 7.35 -0.08
CA CYS A 369 -15.65 7.27 1.33
C CYS A 369 -16.15 5.87 1.69
N VAL A 370 -17.08 5.31 0.91
CA VAL A 370 -17.61 3.96 1.12
C VAL A 370 -16.49 2.91 1.05
N SER A 371 -15.57 3.06 0.09
CA SER A 371 -14.46 2.13 -0.07
C SER A 371 -13.45 2.21 1.08
N MET A 372 -13.15 3.40 1.60
CA MET A 372 -12.27 3.57 2.76
C MET A 372 -12.91 3.02 4.04
N LEU A 373 -14.21 3.23 4.23
CA LEU A 373 -14.95 2.70 5.38
C LEU A 373 -15.00 1.16 5.35
N SER A 374 -15.21 0.56 4.16
CA SER A 374 -15.41 -0.89 4.01
C SER A 374 -14.11 -1.71 4.00
N HIS A 375 -12.92 -1.10 4.00
CA HIS A 375 -11.64 -1.80 3.96
C HIS A 375 -10.71 -1.35 5.08
N GLU A 376 -9.89 -2.26 5.56
CA GLU A 376 -8.76 -1.94 6.42
C GLU A 376 -7.69 -1.23 5.57
N LEU A 377 -7.28 -0.04 6.00
CA LEU A 377 -6.27 0.75 5.31
C LEU A 377 -4.89 0.48 5.91
N THR A 378 -3.86 0.50 5.08
CA THR A 378 -2.45 0.35 5.44
C THR A 378 -1.81 1.72 5.73
N HIS A 379 -0.52 1.71 6.13
CA HIS A 379 0.31 2.92 6.29
C HIS A 379 -0.20 3.96 7.30
N GLY A 380 -0.96 3.54 8.32
CA GLY A 380 -1.37 4.46 9.39
C GLY A 380 -2.44 5.48 8.98
N PHE A 381 -3.27 5.17 7.97
CA PHE A 381 -4.45 6.00 7.62
C PHE A 381 -5.53 5.94 8.71
N ASN A 382 -5.23 6.51 9.89
CA ASN A 382 -6.12 6.52 11.04
C ASN A 382 -7.44 7.28 10.77
N CYS A 383 -7.46 8.17 9.76
CA CYS A 383 -8.70 8.79 9.27
C CYS A 383 -9.73 7.75 8.79
N GLY A 384 -9.30 6.56 8.40
CA GLY A 384 -10.16 5.50 7.88
C GLY A 384 -11.08 4.81 8.89
N TYR A 385 -11.03 5.18 10.17
CA TYR A 385 -11.83 4.53 11.21
C TYR A 385 -13.25 5.06 11.36
N ARG A 386 -13.52 6.29 10.91
CA ARG A 386 -14.83 6.93 11.01
C ARG A 386 -15.14 7.68 9.72
N ILE A 387 -16.41 7.74 9.34
CA ILE A 387 -16.83 8.44 8.12
C ILE A 387 -16.53 9.93 8.19
N GLU A 388 -16.70 10.56 9.35
CA GLU A 388 -16.43 11.97 9.58
C GLU A 388 -14.95 12.30 9.34
N THR A 389 -14.04 11.48 9.90
CA THR A 389 -12.60 11.67 9.75
C THR A 389 -12.10 11.31 8.35
N ILE A 390 -12.75 10.36 7.67
CA ILE A 390 -12.53 10.10 6.24
C ILE A 390 -12.83 11.37 5.44
N VAL A 391 -14.01 11.94 5.61
CA VAL A 391 -14.45 13.14 4.86
C VAL A 391 -13.55 14.33 5.15
N GLN A 392 -13.22 14.60 6.41
CA GLN A 392 -12.29 15.67 6.79
C GLN A 392 -10.93 15.53 6.09
N HIS A 393 -10.34 14.33 6.15
CA HIS A 393 -9.05 14.05 5.51
C HIS A 393 -9.11 14.23 4.00
N LEU A 394 -10.16 13.70 3.36
CA LEU A 394 -10.33 13.80 1.92
C LEU A 394 -10.50 15.25 1.47
N CYS A 395 -11.27 16.06 2.20
CA CYS A 395 -11.43 17.50 1.91
C CYS A 395 -10.10 18.25 2.05
N ALA A 396 -9.33 17.98 3.11
CA ALA A 396 -8.03 18.61 3.33
C ALA A 396 -7.03 18.26 2.21
N MET A 397 -6.96 16.98 1.81
CA MET A 397 -6.07 16.53 0.72
C MET A 397 -6.51 17.06 -0.64
N PHE A 398 -7.82 17.12 -0.89
CA PHE A 398 -8.34 17.72 -2.12
C PHE A 398 -8.00 19.21 -2.22
N ASP A 399 -8.20 19.98 -1.15
CA ASP A 399 -7.86 21.39 -1.09
C ASP A 399 -6.36 21.64 -1.35
N LEU A 400 -5.49 20.83 -0.73
CA LEU A 400 -4.05 20.87 -0.97
C LEU A 400 -3.70 20.54 -2.42
N SER A 401 -4.31 19.49 -2.99
CA SER A 401 -4.13 19.10 -4.38
C SER A 401 -4.51 20.22 -5.35
N GLN A 402 -5.65 20.88 -5.15
CA GLN A 402 -6.08 22.01 -5.96
C GLN A 402 -5.12 23.21 -5.83
N HIS A 403 -4.58 23.44 -4.64
CA HIS A 403 -3.56 24.46 -4.43
C HIS A 403 -2.29 24.15 -5.24
N TYR A 404 -1.74 22.94 -5.13
CA TYR A 404 -0.56 22.55 -5.87
C TYR A 404 -0.72 22.60 -7.39
N ARG A 405 -1.89 22.25 -7.92
CA ARG A 405 -2.18 22.37 -9.36
C ARG A 405 -2.15 23.80 -9.86
N ARG A 406 -2.38 24.80 -9.00
CA ARG A 406 -2.29 26.23 -9.35
C ARG A 406 -0.87 26.78 -9.20
N GLU A 407 -0.16 26.33 -8.18
CA GLU A 407 1.10 26.93 -7.77
C GLU A 407 2.34 26.22 -8.37
N LEU A 408 2.23 24.92 -8.68
CA LEU A 408 3.34 24.12 -9.23
C LEU A 408 3.14 23.94 -10.73
N ASP A 409 4.27 23.89 -11.45
CA ASP A 409 4.30 23.54 -12.87
C ASP A 409 4.40 22.01 -13.00
N LEU A 410 3.26 21.34 -13.14
CA LEU A 410 3.13 19.89 -13.10
C LEU A 410 2.96 19.31 -14.51
N GLN A 411 3.80 18.33 -14.88
CA GLN A 411 3.53 17.47 -16.04
C GLN A 411 2.55 16.36 -15.63
N GLU A 412 1.26 16.69 -15.59
CA GLU A 412 0.21 15.83 -15.04
C GLU A 412 -0.80 15.40 -16.09
N VAL A 413 -1.18 14.11 -16.05
CA VAL A 413 -2.39 13.59 -16.69
C VAL A 413 -3.39 13.16 -15.63
N THR A 414 -4.65 13.54 -15.77
CA THR A 414 -5.73 13.11 -14.87
C THR A 414 -6.54 11.98 -15.52
N ILE A 415 -6.72 10.90 -14.78
CA ILE A 415 -7.52 9.73 -15.17
C ILE A 415 -8.67 9.57 -14.19
N ARG A 416 -9.90 9.62 -14.69
CA ARG A 416 -11.09 9.27 -13.90
C ARG A 416 -11.25 7.75 -13.88
N TYR A 417 -11.41 7.19 -12.69
CA TYR A 417 -11.57 5.75 -12.49
C TYR A 417 -12.76 5.20 -13.31
N GLU A 418 -13.88 5.90 -13.28
CA GLU A 418 -15.11 5.51 -13.98
C GLU A 418 -14.91 5.47 -15.50
N ASP A 419 -14.17 6.43 -16.04
CA ASP A 419 -13.85 6.49 -17.47
C ASP A 419 -12.86 5.38 -17.85
N LEU A 420 -11.87 5.11 -16.98
CA LEU A 420 -10.90 4.04 -17.22
C LEU A 420 -11.60 2.67 -17.30
N VAL A 421 -12.60 2.44 -16.45
CA VAL A 421 -13.35 1.20 -16.44
C VAL A 421 -14.28 1.06 -17.66
N ARG A 422 -14.90 2.17 -18.10
CA ARG A 422 -15.86 2.18 -19.23
C ARG A 422 -15.19 2.25 -20.59
N GLN A 423 -14.05 2.91 -20.68
CA GLN A 423 -13.33 3.20 -21.94
C GLN A 423 -11.83 2.85 -21.78
N PRO A 424 -11.50 1.59 -21.45
CA PRO A 424 -10.16 1.21 -21.04
C PRO A 424 -9.10 1.53 -22.09
N GLU A 425 -9.31 1.17 -23.35
CA GLU A 425 -8.32 1.39 -24.40
C GLU A 425 -8.01 2.88 -24.59
N GLN A 426 -9.04 3.72 -24.62
CA GLN A 426 -8.86 5.17 -24.79
C GLN A 426 -8.04 5.77 -23.64
N ARG A 427 -8.34 5.37 -22.39
CA ARG A 427 -7.63 5.88 -21.19
C ARG A 427 -6.22 5.30 -21.07
N VAL A 428 -6.01 4.06 -21.46
CA VAL A 428 -4.68 3.46 -21.52
C VAL A 428 -3.82 4.18 -22.57
N ARG A 429 -4.34 4.48 -23.76
CA ARG A 429 -3.63 5.29 -24.76
C ARG A 429 -3.27 6.68 -24.20
N GLN A 430 -4.21 7.35 -23.57
CA GLN A 430 -3.95 8.66 -22.91
C GLN A 430 -2.81 8.59 -21.87
N LEU A 431 -2.76 7.52 -21.07
CA LEU A 431 -1.67 7.28 -20.10
C LEU A 431 -0.32 7.10 -20.80
N LEU A 432 -0.27 6.26 -21.84
CA LEU A 432 0.97 5.96 -22.57
C LEU A 432 1.44 7.15 -23.39
N ASP A 433 0.55 7.93 -24.00
CA ASP A 433 0.86 9.18 -24.69
C ASP A 433 1.50 10.21 -23.75
N HIS A 434 0.99 10.34 -22.52
CA HIS A 434 1.58 11.21 -21.49
C HIS A 434 3.01 10.78 -21.14
N LEU A 435 3.28 9.48 -21.11
CA LEU A 435 4.60 8.92 -20.87
C LEU A 435 5.47 8.87 -22.13
N GLN A 436 4.92 9.23 -23.30
CA GLN A 436 5.59 9.12 -24.60
C GLN A 436 6.01 7.67 -24.92
N LEU A 437 5.17 6.70 -24.51
CA LEU A 437 5.38 5.29 -24.78
C LEU A 437 4.44 4.78 -25.90
N PRO A 438 4.88 3.83 -26.72
CA PRO A 438 4.01 3.20 -27.71
C PRO A 438 2.91 2.40 -27.01
N PHE A 439 1.78 2.21 -27.71
CA PHE A 439 0.71 1.36 -27.17
C PHE A 439 1.12 -0.12 -27.20
N GLU A 440 0.93 -0.80 -26.08
CA GLU A 440 1.07 -2.26 -25.95
C GLU A 440 -0.24 -2.88 -25.47
N ALA A 441 -0.74 -3.90 -26.19
CA ALA A 441 -1.99 -4.60 -25.86
C ALA A 441 -1.94 -5.26 -24.47
N ALA A 442 -0.76 -5.62 -23.97
CA ALA A 442 -0.54 -6.17 -22.64
C ALA A 442 -1.08 -5.24 -21.53
N CYS A 443 -1.14 -3.92 -21.75
CA CYS A 443 -1.73 -2.98 -20.82
C CYS A 443 -3.24 -3.15 -20.64
N LEU A 444 -3.95 -3.76 -21.61
CA LEU A 444 -5.37 -4.10 -21.49
C LEU A 444 -5.60 -5.48 -20.86
N SER A 445 -4.59 -6.37 -20.94
CA SER A 445 -4.62 -7.72 -20.36
C SER A 445 -3.82 -7.80 -19.05
N PHE A 446 -3.73 -6.71 -18.27
CA PHE A 446 -2.94 -6.60 -17.05
C PHE A 446 -3.30 -7.68 -16.02
N HIS A 447 -4.53 -8.18 -15.99
CA HIS A 447 -5.03 -9.24 -15.11
C HIS A 447 -4.43 -10.63 -15.41
N GLU A 448 -3.89 -10.84 -16.60
CA GLU A 448 -3.18 -12.08 -16.98
C GLU A 448 -1.75 -12.11 -16.46
N GLN A 449 -1.22 -10.97 -16.04
CA GLN A 449 0.13 -10.89 -15.49
C GLN A 449 0.18 -11.39 -14.05
N ARG A 450 1.07 -12.36 -13.76
CA ARG A 450 1.27 -12.97 -12.45
C ARG A 450 1.99 -12.04 -11.47
N ARG A 451 1.55 -10.79 -11.34
CA ARG A 451 2.06 -9.84 -10.34
C ARG A 451 1.05 -9.69 -9.22
N TYR A 452 1.54 -9.76 -8.00
CA TYR A 452 0.72 -9.70 -6.79
C TYR A 452 1.03 -8.42 -6.03
N PRO A 453 0.27 -7.31 -6.24
CA PRO A 453 0.48 -6.08 -5.49
C PRO A 453 0.16 -6.31 -4.01
N ALA A 454 1.07 -5.87 -3.13
CA ALA A 454 0.90 -5.96 -1.68
C ALA A 454 -0.03 -4.86 -1.15
N THR A 455 -1.24 -4.73 -1.72
CA THR A 455 -2.21 -3.71 -1.32
C THR A 455 -3.57 -4.34 -1.02
N PRO A 456 -4.43 -3.71 -0.18
CA PRO A 456 -5.80 -4.18 0.05
C PRO A 456 -6.66 -4.26 -1.22
N SER A 457 -6.22 -3.63 -2.31
CA SER A 457 -6.91 -3.63 -3.61
C SER A 457 -6.53 -4.81 -4.52
N TYR A 458 -5.58 -5.66 -4.09
CA TYR A 458 -5.04 -6.74 -4.90
C TYR A 458 -6.12 -7.66 -5.52
N ALA A 459 -7.10 -8.06 -4.72
CA ALA A 459 -8.17 -8.93 -5.21
C ALA A 459 -9.03 -8.30 -6.33
N GLN A 460 -9.12 -6.96 -6.37
CA GLN A 460 -9.90 -6.23 -7.36
C GLN A 460 -9.14 -6.05 -8.70
N VAL A 461 -7.81 -6.01 -8.65
CA VAL A 461 -6.98 -5.81 -9.86
C VAL A 461 -6.51 -7.11 -10.50
N SER A 462 -6.83 -8.26 -9.93
CA SER A 462 -6.61 -9.58 -10.52
C SER A 462 -7.81 -10.08 -11.35
N GLU A 463 -8.89 -9.31 -11.41
CA GLU A 463 -10.05 -9.57 -12.25
C GLU A 463 -10.00 -8.68 -13.51
N THR A 464 -10.75 -9.07 -14.54
CA THR A 464 -11.04 -8.20 -15.69
C THR A 464 -11.74 -6.93 -15.22
N LEU A 465 -11.53 -5.81 -15.92
CA LEU A 465 -12.20 -4.55 -15.61
C LEU A 465 -13.72 -4.74 -15.52
N ASN A 466 -14.31 -4.21 -14.47
CA ASN A 466 -15.75 -4.27 -14.25
C ASN A 466 -16.23 -3.01 -13.51
N GLU A 467 -17.52 -2.68 -13.67
CA GLU A 467 -18.13 -1.47 -13.11
C GLU A 467 -18.69 -1.65 -11.68
N ARG A 468 -18.51 -2.80 -11.03
CA ARG A 468 -19.11 -3.10 -9.71
C ARG A 468 -18.77 -2.09 -8.61
N SER A 469 -17.68 -1.38 -8.78
CA SER A 469 -17.23 -0.36 -7.82
C SER A 469 -17.67 1.06 -8.19
N VAL A 470 -18.36 1.27 -9.32
CA VAL A 470 -18.85 2.57 -9.80
C VAL A 470 -20.25 2.81 -9.26
N GLY A 471 -20.47 3.95 -8.61
CA GLY A 471 -21.78 4.34 -8.10
C GLY A 471 -22.25 3.54 -6.87
N ARG A 472 -21.35 2.81 -6.22
CA ARG A 472 -21.66 2.00 -5.03
C ARG A 472 -22.22 2.84 -3.88
N HIS A 473 -21.81 4.11 -3.77
CA HIS A 473 -22.29 5.06 -2.76
C HIS A 473 -23.81 5.29 -2.82
N ARG A 474 -24.47 5.07 -3.96
CA ARG A 474 -25.93 5.25 -4.13
C ARG A 474 -26.75 4.41 -3.16
N HIS A 475 -26.23 3.23 -2.77
CA HIS A 475 -26.87 2.40 -1.75
C HIS A 475 -26.74 2.93 -0.31
N TYR A 476 -25.95 4.01 -0.12
CA TYR A 476 -25.59 4.57 1.19
C TYR A 476 -25.85 6.08 1.28
N LEU A 477 -26.65 6.65 0.37
CA LEU A 477 -26.93 8.10 0.34
C LEU A 477 -27.50 8.60 1.66
N GLN A 478 -28.37 7.84 2.31
CA GLN A 478 -28.94 8.21 3.60
C GLN A 478 -27.85 8.40 4.68
N GLN A 479 -26.86 7.52 4.72
CA GLN A 479 -25.77 7.58 5.68
C GLN A 479 -24.72 8.64 5.32
N LEU A 480 -24.59 8.95 4.03
CA LEU A 480 -23.63 9.94 3.51
C LEU A 480 -24.20 11.35 3.46
N ALA A 481 -25.52 11.51 3.54
CA ALA A 481 -26.21 12.80 3.45
C ALA A 481 -25.62 13.90 4.37
N PRO A 482 -25.26 13.64 5.64
CA PRO A 482 -24.67 14.67 6.52
C PRO A 482 -23.33 15.23 6.01
N HIS A 483 -22.65 14.51 5.11
CA HIS A 483 -21.31 14.85 4.62
C HIS A 483 -21.29 15.42 3.20
N MET A 484 -22.41 15.38 2.49
CA MET A 484 -22.48 15.79 1.08
C MET A 484 -22.09 17.25 0.87
N MET A 485 -22.49 18.14 1.78
CA MET A 485 -22.17 19.57 1.68
C MET A 485 -20.67 19.83 1.79
N GLN A 486 -19.96 19.08 2.62
CA GLN A 486 -18.50 19.20 2.76
C GLN A 486 -17.77 18.70 1.50
N LEU A 487 -18.30 17.70 0.81
CA LEU A 487 -17.72 17.10 -0.40
C LEU A 487 -18.14 17.82 -1.70
N ALA A 488 -19.13 18.74 -1.65
CA ALA A 488 -19.66 19.43 -2.80
C ALA A 488 -18.59 20.17 -3.64
N PRO A 489 -17.61 20.89 -3.04
CA PRO A 489 -16.55 21.53 -3.82
C PRO A 489 -15.71 20.52 -4.63
N TRP A 490 -15.45 19.35 -4.06
CA TRP A 490 -14.71 18.29 -4.75
C TRP A 490 -15.55 17.67 -5.88
N LEU A 491 -16.82 17.35 -5.62
CA LEU A 491 -17.73 16.83 -6.65
C LEU A 491 -17.74 17.76 -7.87
N THR A 492 -17.98 19.05 -7.65
CA THR A 492 -18.02 20.05 -8.71
C THR A 492 -16.70 20.18 -9.46
N ALA A 493 -15.58 20.32 -8.76
CA ALA A 493 -14.27 20.51 -9.39
C ALA A 493 -13.78 19.26 -10.15
N SER A 494 -14.27 18.07 -9.77
CA SER A 494 -13.96 16.81 -10.47
C SER A 494 -14.98 16.44 -11.54
N GLY A 495 -15.96 17.33 -11.80
CA GLY A 495 -16.96 17.13 -12.84
C GLY A 495 -17.99 16.04 -12.54
N TYR A 496 -18.24 15.77 -11.26
CA TYR A 496 -19.34 14.91 -10.84
C TYR A 496 -20.61 15.74 -10.59
N ALA A 497 -21.76 15.20 -10.98
CA ALA A 497 -23.03 15.82 -10.66
C ALA A 497 -23.28 15.78 -9.14
N ALA A 498 -23.92 16.83 -8.60
CA ALA A 498 -24.41 16.78 -7.24
C ALA A 498 -25.55 15.74 -7.18
N GLU A 499 -25.35 14.69 -6.44
CA GLU A 499 -26.40 13.67 -6.21
C GLU A 499 -27.47 14.27 -5.28
N ARG A 500 -28.73 14.17 -5.68
CA ARG A 500 -29.88 14.56 -4.85
C ARG A 500 -30.32 13.34 -4.05
N SER A 501 -30.70 13.55 -2.80
CA SER A 501 -31.20 12.50 -1.91
C SER A 501 -32.58 11.93 -2.27
N ASP A 502 -33.18 12.39 -3.36
CA ASP A 502 -34.58 12.14 -3.73
C ASP A 502 -34.74 11.17 -4.94
N ASP A 503 -33.68 10.52 -5.42
CA ASP A 503 -33.75 9.48 -6.47
C ASP A 503 -33.57 8.05 -5.93
#